data_7e8ecfb16cd4d0da572ba3fbda1ea26d
#
_entry.id   7e8ecfb16cd4d0da572ba3fbda1ea26d
#
_cell.length_a   1.000
_cell.length_b   1.000
_cell.length_c   1.000
_cell.angle_alpha   90.00
_cell.angle_beta   90.00
_cell.angle_gamma   90.00
#
_symmetry.space_group_name_H-M   'P 1'
#
loop_
_entity.id
_entity.type
_entity.pdbx_description
1 polymer ?
#
loop_
_entity_poly.entity_id
_entity_poly.type
_entity_poly.pdbx_seq_one_letter_code
_entity_poly.pdbx_strand_id
1 'polypeptide(L)'
;MQRFLDLDSSDNEIIYSLENDTVIQSLKKRLSYHLLIFKPKIGCSTKYIFSKFKNFSKKIPSNKKNLLKLNNKKNDLEPIVLKKFRNISKPLFFLKSLKGIEFVRMTGSGSSFVAYFKSKKNLLNASKLFTNKYKKYWSVMSKTI
;
A
#
# COMPACT_ATOMS: atom_id res chain seq x y z
N MET A 1 -5.44 11.79 10.63
CA MET A 1 -5.51 12.50 9.34
C MET A 1 -4.74 11.70 8.30
N GLN A 2 -5.37 11.37 7.21
CA GLN A 2 -4.83 10.45 6.20
C GLN A 2 -3.93 11.25 5.27
N ARG A 3 -2.69 10.81 5.10
CA ARG A 3 -1.80 11.39 4.08
C ARG A 3 -2.16 10.77 2.75
N PHE A 4 -2.78 11.54 1.88
CA PHE A 4 -3.02 11.15 0.50
C PHE A 4 -1.78 11.45 -0.34
N LEU A 5 -1.42 10.50 -1.19
CA LEU A 5 -0.61 10.76 -2.37
C LEU A 5 -1.60 11.16 -3.46
N ASP A 6 -1.73 12.46 -3.69
CA ASP A 6 -2.41 12.95 -4.87
C ASP A 6 -1.42 12.84 -6.03
N LEU A 7 -1.78 12.00 -6.99
CA LEU A 7 -1.08 11.90 -8.26
C LEU A 7 -1.81 12.83 -9.22
N ASP A 8 -1.29 14.04 -9.38
CA ASP A 8 -1.75 14.91 -10.45
C ASP A 8 -1.22 14.39 -11.79
N SER A 9 -2.13 14.19 -12.72
CA SER A 9 -1.86 13.58 -14.02
C SER A 9 -1.18 14.52 -15.02
N SER A 10 -1.08 15.82 -14.72
CA SER A 10 -0.61 16.80 -15.69
C SER A 10 0.90 16.98 -15.77
N ASP A 11 1.66 16.77 -14.68
CA ASP A 11 3.08 17.15 -14.66
C ASP A 11 4.06 16.10 -14.12
N ASN A 12 3.68 14.84 -13.95
CA ASN A 12 4.59 13.79 -13.46
C ASN A 12 5.25 14.06 -12.09
N GLU A 13 4.61 14.84 -11.25
CA GLU A 13 5.10 15.22 -9.94
C GLU A 13 4.39 14.43 -8.83
N ILE A 14 5.15 13.97 -7.84
CA ILE A 14 4.58 13.42 -6.62
C ILE A 14 4.47 14.56 -5.62
N ILE A 15 3.23 14.95 -5.28
CA ILE A 15 2.96 16.01 -4.32
C ILE A 15 2.78 15.39 -2.93
N TYR A 16 3.53 15.90 -1.96
CA TYR A 16 3.38 15.55 -0.56
C TYR A 16 2.80 16.73 0.20
N SER A 17 1.65 16.53 0.83
CA SER A 17 1.13 17.43 1.84
C SER A 17 1.65 17.00 3.21
N LEU A 18 2.31 17.91 3.93
CA LEU A 18 2.69 17.73 5.32
C LEU A 18 1.67 18.47 6.20
N GLU A 19 1.14 17.79 7.24
CA GLU A 19 0.31 18.44 8.25
C GLU A 19 1.06 19.67 8.83
N ASN A 20 0.42 20.81 8.79
CA ASN A 20 0.88 22.11 9.29
C ASN A 20 1.97 22.82 8.48
N ASP A 21 2.34 22.33 7.29
CA ASP A 21 3.30 23.05 6.45
C ASP A 21 2.66 23.50 5.15
N THR A 22 2.78 24.79 4.91
CA THR A 22 2.42 25.47 3.65
C THR A 22 3.38 25.13 2.48
N VAL A 23 4.33 24.22 2.69
CA VAL A 23 5.32 23.85 1.68
C VAL A 23 4.93 22.54 1.03
N ILE A 24 4.37 22.61 -0.16
CA ILE A 24 4.21 21.47 -1.07
C ILE A 24 5.54 21.27 -1.79
N GLN A 25 6.21 20.15 -1.51
CA GLN A 25 7.42 19.77 -2.26
C GLN A 25 7.05 18.79 -3.36
N SER A 26 7.22 19.20 -4.59
CA SER A 26 7.13 18.31 -5.75
C SER A 26 8.43 17.52 -5.95
N LEU A 27 8.31 16.23 -6.23
CA LEU A 27 9.43 15.36 -6.55
C LEU A 27 9.36 14.97 -8.02
N LYS A 28 10.25 15.53 -8.85
CA LYS A 28 10.38 15.22 -10.29
C LYS A 28 10.89 13.77 -10.57
N LYS A 29 10.54 12.79 -9.76
CA LYS A 29 10.97 11.41 -9.98
C LYS A 29 9.77 10.48 -10.03
N ARG A 30 9.50 9.95 -11.22
CA ARG A 30 8.48 8.90 -11.39
C ARG A 30 8.90 7.63 -10.65
N LEU A 31 8.04 7.17 -9.75
CA LEU A 31 8.14 5.84 -9.15
C LEU A 31 7.15 4.94 -9.91
N SER A 32 7.65 4.24 -10.92
CA SER A 32 6.82 3.30 -11.67
C SER A 32 6.83 1.92 -11.02
N TYR A 33 5.64 1.45 -10.66
CA TYR A 33 5.41 0.10 -10.12
C TYR A 33 4.28 -0.60 -10.89
N HIS A 34 4.42 -1.90 -11.03
CA HIS A 34 3.34 -2.79 -11.40
C HIS A 34 2.67 -3.29 -10.13
N LEU A 35 1.35 -3.32 -10.08
CA LEU A 35 0.57 -3.53 -8.88
C LEU A 35 -0.32 -4.76 -8.98
N LEU A 36 -0.35 -5.58 -7.92
CA LEU A 36 -1.41 -6.55 -7.69
C LEU A 36 -2.23 -6.06 -6.49
N ILE A 37 -3.47 -5.68 -6.76
CA ILE A 37 -4.42 -5.27 -5.74
C ILE A 37 -5.28 -6.47 -5.41
N PHE A 38 -5.46 -6.77 -4.13
CA PHE A 38 -6.39 -7.81 -3.71
C PHE A 38 -7.25 -7.35 -2.54
N LYS A 39 -8.47 -7.86 -2.52
CA LYS A 39 -9.45 -7.57 -1.47
C LYS A 39 -10.03 -8.87 -0.93
N PRO A 40 -9.88 -9.14 0.37
CA PRO A 40 -10.58 -10.26 1.00
C PRO A 40 -12.08 -9.98 1.08
N LYS A 41 -12.88 -11.05 1.06
CA LYS A 41 -14.36 -10.97 1.22
C LYS A 41 -14.73 -10.72 2.69
N ILE A 42 -14.27 -9.61 3.24
CA ILE A 42 -14.61 -9.18 4.59
C ILE A 42 -15.02 -7.72 4.60
N GLY A 43 -16.02 -7.39 5.38
CA GLY A 43 -16.36 -6.01 5.71
C GLY A 43 -15.41 -5.47 6.76
N CYS A 44 -14.72 -4.39 6.46
CA CYS A 44 -13.86 -3.67 7.42
C CYS A 44 -14.50 -2.32 7.73
N SER A 45 -15.09 -2.20 8.92
CA SER A 45 -15.68 -0.93 9.34
C SER A 45 -14.57 0.09 9.65
N THR A 46 -14.52 1.15 8.85
CA THR A 46 -13.59 2.27 9.04
C THR A 46 -13.72 2.86 10.44
N LYS A 47 -14.96 3.09 10.90
CA LYS A 47 -15.24 3.59 12.27
C LYS A 47 -14.62 2.70 13.35
N TYR A 48 -14.77 1.36 13.21
CA TYR A 48 -14.19 0.43 14.17
C TYR A 48 -12.65 0.48 14.16
N ILE A 49 -12.03 0.50 12.97
CA ILE A 49 -10.57 0.52 12.87
C ILE A 49 -10.01 1.79 13.50
N PHE A 50 -10.59 2.96 13.21
CA PHE A 50 -10.16 4.21 13.82
C PHE A 50 -10.43 4.26 15.36
N SER A 51 -11.51 3.65 15.87
CA SER A 51 -11.76 3.59 17.31
C SER A 51 -10.71 2.77 18.08
N LYS A 52 -10.03 1.85 17.42
CA LYS A 52 -8.94 1.04 18.00
C LYS A 52 -7.55 1.64 17.78
N PHE A 53 -7.48 2.70 17.02
CA PHE A 53 -6.24 3.40 16.74
C PHE A 53 -5.85 4.28 17.94
N LYS A 54 -4.63 4.12 18.46
CA LYS A 54 -4.18 4.85 19.65
C LYS A 54 -3.13 5.91 19.33
N ASN A 55 -2.11 5.56 18.53
CA ASN A 55 -0.97 6.44 18.29
C ASN A 55 -0.43 6.29 16.87
N PHE A 56 -0.05 7.41 16.27
CA PHE A 56 0.70 7.42 14.99
C PHE A 56 2.13 6.95 15.19
N SER A 57 2.67 6.26 14.19
CA SER A 57 4.11 5.99 14.11
C SER A 57 4.90 7.31 14.17
N LYS A 58 6.10 7.26 14.74
CA LYS A 58 6.99 8.42 14.78
C LYS A 58 7.15 9.03 13.39
N LYS A 59 7.06 10.37 13.32
CA LYS A 59 7.28 11.10 12.06
C LYS A 59 8.65 10.74 11.50
N ILE A 60 8.68 10.25 10.26
CA ILE A 60 9.94 10.08 9.54
C ILE A 60 10.36 11.46 9.05
N PRO A 61 11.62 11.90 9.31
CA PRO A 61 12.09 13.17 8.82
C PRO A 61 11.82 13.33 7.31
N SER A 62 11.22 14.45 6.93
CA SER A 62 10.79 14.73 5.55
C SER A 62 11.94 15.20 4.67
N ASN A 63 13.03 14.44 4.59
CA ASN A 63 14.06 14.72 3.60
C ASN A 63 13.77 13.95 2.29
N LYS A 64 14.19 14.52 1.16
CA LYS A 64 13.97 13.99 -0.19
C LYS A 64 14.36 12.50 -0.33
N LYS A 65 15.44 12.08 0.35
CA LYS A 65 15.94 10.70 0.34
C LYS A 65 14.98 9.73 1.03
N ASN A 66 14.35 10.13 2.13
CA ASN A 66 13.39 9.30 2.87
C ASN A 66 12.02 9.25 2.18
N LEU A 67 11.63 10.31 1.47
CA LEU A 67 10.38 10.35 0.72
C LEU A 67 10.38 9.35 -0.45
N LEU A 68 11.54 9.12 -1.07
CA LEU A 68 11.70 8.17 -2.17
C LEU A 68 11.69 6.69 -1.73
N LYS A 69 11.79 6.40 -0.43
CA LYS A 69 11.77 5.04 0.11
C LYS A 69 10.36 4.64 0.54
N LEU A 70 9.46 4.41 -0.42
CA LEU A 70 8.08 3.99 -0.14
C LEU A 70 7.99 2.69 0.68
N ASN A 71 8.95 1.79 0.51
CA ASN A 71 9.01 0.53 1.25
C ASN A 71 9.18 0.71 2.77
N ASN A 72 9.70 1.87 3.22
CA ASN A 72 9.84 2.19 4.64
C ASN A 72 8.58 2.82 5.25
N LYS A 73 7.58 3.16 4.43
CA LYS A 73 6.31 3.73 4.91
C LYS A 73 5.39 2.61 5.36
N LYS A 74 4.83 2.72 6.55
CA LYS A 74 3.88 1.75 7.12
C LYS A 74 2.48 2.34 7.16
N ASN A 75 1.48 1.50 7.05
CA ASN A 75 0.11 1.88 7.35
C ASN A 75 -0.17 1.52 8.82
N ASP A 76 -0.33 2.54 9.66
CA ASP A 76 -0.51 2.36 11.12
C ASP A 76 -1.80 1.62 11.49
N LEU A 77 -2.77 1.57 10.57
CA LEU A 77 -4.02 0.84 10.76
C LEU A 77 -3.90 -0.66 10.40
N GLU A 78 -2.87 -1.06 9.63
CA GLU A 78 -2.69 -2.45 9.18
C GLU A 78 -2.59 -3.44 10.35
N PRO A 79 -1.85 -3.19 11.44
CA PRO A 79 -1.79 -4.11 12.59
C PRO A 79 -3.15 -4.35 13.24
N ILE A 80 -4.02 -3.32 13.28
CA ILE A 80 -5.37 -3.43 13.86
C ILE A 80 -6.23 -4.36 13.00
N VAL A 81 -6.16 -4.19 11.67
CA VAL A 81 -6.90 -5.04 10.73
C VAL A 81 -6.42 -6.47 10.79
N LEU A 82 -5.10 -6.71 10.81
CA LEU A 82 -4.52 -8.05 10.87
C LEU A 82 -4.83 -8.76 12.19
N LYS A 83 -4.90 -8.02 13.30
CA LYS A 83 -5.30 -8.58 14.61
C LYS A 83 -6.76 -9.02 14.60
N LYS A 84 -7.65 -8.23 14.00
CA LYS A 84 -9.09 -8.56 13.90
C LYS A 84 -9.37 -9.67 12.91
N PHE A 85 -8.70 -9.66 11.76
CA PHE A 85 -8.96 -10.55 10.63
C PHE A 85 -7.75 -11.41 10.31
N ARG A 86 -7.45 -12.37 11.19
CA ARG A 86 -6.24 -13.23 11.09
C ARG A 86 -6.11 -13.97 9.75
N ASN A 87 -7.22 -14.27 9.09
CA ASN A 87 -7.22 -14.96 7.80
C ASN A 87 -6.53 -14.15 6.68
N ILE A 88 -6.42 -12.83 6.81
CA ILE A 88 -5.72 -11.97 5.84
C ILE A 88 -4.20 -12.19 5.90
N SER A 89 -3.67 -12.62 7.04
CA SER A 89 -2.23 -12.82 7.20
C SER A 89 -1.67 -13.86 6.24
N LYS A 90 -2.42 -14.92 5.94
CA LYS A 90 -1.97 -15.99 5.02
C LYS A 90 -1.70 -15.49 3.60
N PRO A 91 -2.65 -14.82 2.89
CA PRO A 91 -2.39 -14.28 1.55
C PRO A 91 -1.34 -13.17 1.58
N LEU A 92 -1.27 -12.38 2.65
CA LEU A 92 -0.26 -11.34 2.82
C LEU A 92 1.16 -11.92 2.91
N PHE A 93 1.38 -12.93 3.77
CA PHE A 93 2.66 -13.63 3.88
C PHE A 93 3.03 -14.33 2.58
N PHE A 94 2.06 -14.98 1.92
CA PHE A 94 2.30 -15.60 0.62
C PHE A 94 2.81 -14.58 -0.41
N LEU A 95 2.18 -13.42 -0.55
CA LEU A 95 2.66 -12.39 -1.47
C LEU A 95 4.05 -11.88 -1.09
N LYS A 96 4.31 -11.67 0.20
CA LYS A 96 5.62 -11.23 0.70
C LYS A 96 6.74 -12.24 0.42
N SER A 97 6.43 -13.52 0.23
CA SER A 97 7.40 -14.57 -0.08
C SER A 97 7.70 -14.72 -1.58
N LEU A 98 6.95 -14.04 -2.45
CA LEU A 98 7.12 -14.18 -3.90
C LEU A 98 8.35 -13.45 -4.41
N LYS A 99 9.02 -14.05 -5.40
CA LYS A 99 10.19 -13.44 -6.04
C LYS A 99 9.82 -12.12 -6.73
N GLY A 100 10.63 -11.11 -6.49
CA GLY A 100 10.49 -9.80 -7.13
C GLY A 100 9.42 -8.90 -6.53
N ILE A 101 8.88 -9.28 -5.36
CA ILE A 101 8.08 -8.37 -4.56
C ILE A 101 8.95 -7.28 -3.94
N GLU A 102 8.54 -6.03 -4.05
CA GLU A 102 9.19 -4.90 -3.39
C GLU A 102 8.63 -4.73 -1.98
N PHE A 103 7.33 -4.63 -1.88
CA PHE A 103 6.59 -4.58 -0.61
C PHE A 103 5.10 -4.84 -0.84
N VAL A 104 4.39 -5.15 0.24
CA VAL A 104 2.93 -5.26 0.27
C VAL A 104 2.40 -4.34 1.36
N ARG A 105 1.31 -3.64 1.08
CA ARG A 105 0.71 -2.69 2.02
C ARG A 105 -0.80 -2.66 1.95
N MET A 106 -1.42 -2.50 3.10
CA MET A 106 -2.85 -2.21 3.19
C MET A 106 -3.14 -0.78 2.74
N THR A 107 -4.24 -0.58 2.01
CA THR A 107 -4.70 0.76 1.63
C THR A 107 -5.74 1.28 2.61
N GLY A 108 -5.64 2.55 2.99
CA GLY A 108 -6.59 3.21 3.88
C GLY A 108 -6.83 2.43 5.17
N SER A 109 -8.09 2.33 5.58
CA SER A 109 -8.54 1.55 6.75
C SER A 109 -8.73 0.06 6.47
N GLY A 110 -8.36 -0.40 5.29
CA GLY A 110 -8.52 -1.79 4.85
C GLY A 110 -9.88 -2.02 4.18
N SER A 111 -10.17 -3.22 3.74
CA SER A 111 -9.41 -4.47 3.81
C SER A 111 -8.57 -4.75 2.56
N SER A 112 -8.41 -3.80 1.66
CA SER A 112 -7.65 -3.97 0.43
C SER A 112 -6.15 -3.85 0.67
N PHE A 113 -5.36 -4.64 -0.06
CA PHE A 113 -3.90 -4.64 -0.02
C PHE A 113 -3.35 -4.48 -1.43
N VAL A 114 -2.21 -3.84 -1.52
CA VAL A 114 -1.48 -3.63 -2.77
C VAL A 114 -0.08 -4.23 -2.65
N ALA A 115 0.26 -5.12 -3.56
CA ALA A 115 1.60 -5.67 -3.73
C ALA A 115 2.29 -4.94 -4.89
N TYR A 116 3.51 -4.48 -4.67
CA TYR A 116 4.28 -3.64 -5.58
C TYR A 116 5.43 -4.41 -6.21
N PHE A 117 5.56 -4.30 -7.53
CA PHE A 117 6.61 -4.96 -8.33
C PHE A 117 7.27 -3.95 -9.27
N LYS A 118 8.59 -4.02 -9.46
CA LYS A 118 9.28 -3.26 -10.50
C LYS A 118 9.13 -3.90 -11.89
N SER A 119 8.94 -5.20 -11.94
CA SER A 119 8.88 -5.97 -13.18
C SER A 119 7.46 -6.45 -13.48
N LYS A 120 6.98 -6.17 -14.70
CA LYS A 120 5.70 -6.69 -15.22
C LYS A 120 5.69 -8.23 -15.22
N LYS A 121 6.81 -8.87 -15.55
CA LYS A 121 6.96 -10.33 -15.53
C LYS A 121 6.72 -10.91 -14.14
N ASN A 122 7.29 -10.28 -13.10
CA ASN A 122 7.09 -10.71 -11.71
C ASN A 122 5.64 -10.51 -11.26
N LEU A 123 5.01 -9.39 -11.64
CA LEU A 123 3.59 -9.16 -11.40
C LEU A 123 2.72 -10.27 -12.01
N LEU A 124 2.93 -10.59 -13.30
CA LEU A 124 2.13 -11.61 -14.01
C LEU A 124 2.26 -12.98 -13.34
N ASN A 125 3.48 -13.38 -12.98
CA ASN A 125 3.72 -14.64 -12.27
C ASN A 125 3.06 -14.63 -10.89
N ALA A 126 3.23 -13.55 -10.11
CA ALA A 126 2.62 -13.41 -8.80
C ALA A 126 1.09 -13.44 -8.87
N SER A 127 0.49 -12.75 -9.84
CA SER A 127 -0.95 -12.75 -10.07
C SER A 127 -1.46 -14.17 -10.36
N LYS A 128 -0.81 -14.91 -11.24
CA LYS A 128 -1.16 -16.31 -11.56
C LYS A 128 -1.10 -17.20 -10.32
N LEU A 129 -0.02 -17.13 -9.56
CA LEU A 129 0.15 -17.93 -8.34
C LEU A 129 -0.88 -17.55 -7.27
N PHE A 130 -1.15 -16.25 -7.13
CA PHE A 130 -2.12 -15.75 -6.15
C PHE A 130 -3.54 -16.17 -6.48
N THR A 131 -4.00 -15.98 -7.72
CA THR A 131 -5.36 -16.33 -8.14
C THR A 131 -5.61 -17.84 -8.08
N ASN A 132 -4.61 -18.65 -8.40
CA ASN A 132 -4.71 -20.11 -8.27
C ASN A 132 -4.87 -20.56 -6.81
N LYS A 133 -4.09 -19.95 -5.89
CA LYS A 133 -4.10 -20.35 -4.47
C LYS A 133 -5.24 -19.72 -3.69
N TYR A 134 -5.63 -18.50 -4.03
CA TYR A 134 -6.63 -17.69 -3.31
C TYR A 134 -7.84 -17.34 -4.18
N LYS A 135 -8.46 -18.34 -4.81
CA LYS A 135 -9.60 -18.21 -5.75
C LYS A 135 -10.79 -17.42 -5.20
N LYS A 136 -10.96 -17.37 -3.87
CA LYS A 136 -12.05 -16.64 -3.21
C LYS A 136 -11.78 -15.14 -3.04
N TYR A 137 -10.55 -14.68 -3.32
CA TYR A 137 -10.19 -13.27 -3.18
C TYR A 137 -10.36 -12.56 -4.52
N TRP A 138 -10.98 -11.38 -4.48
CA TRP A 138 -10.93 -10.50 -5.63
C TRP A 138 -9.52 -9.94 -5.79
N SER A 139 -9.03 -9.93 -7.01
CA SER A 139 -7.74 -9.33 -7.33
C SER A 139 -7.72 -8.74 -8.73
N VAL A 140 -6.92 -7.68 -8.92
CA VAL A 140 -6.72 -7.01 -10.20
C VAL A 140 -5.28 -6.54 -10.32
N MET A 141 -4.77 -6.53 -11.54
CA MET A 141 -3.47 -5.95 -11.88
C MET A 141 -3.64 -4.50 -12.32
N SER A 142 -2.68 -3.66 -11.95
CA SER A 142 -2.63 -2.25 -12.31
C SER A 142 -1.17 -1.79 -12.44
N LYS A 143 -0.96 -0.51 -12.69
CA LYS A 143 0.34 0.15 -12.64
C LYS A 143 0.17 1.55 -12.07
N THR A 144 1.24 2.08 -11.48
CA THR A 144 1.31 3.52 -11.19
C THR A 144 1.49 4.29 -12.51
N ILE A 145 0.94 5.48 -12.56
CA ILE A 145 1.04 6.37 -13.72
C ILE A 145 2.40 7.08 -13.72
#